data_15bdfff52db5fc7bcbdf701380b7d241
#
_entry.id   15bdfff52db5fc7bcbdf701380b7d241
#
_cell.length_a   1.000
_cell.length_b   1.000
_cell.length_c   1.000
_cell.angle_alpha   90.00
_cell.angle_beta   90.00
_cell.angle_gamma   90.00
#
_symmetry.space_group_name_H-M   'P 1'
#
loop_
_entity.id
_entity.type
_entity.pdbx_description
1 polymer ?
#
loop_
_entity_poly.entity_id
_entity_poly.type
_entity_poly.pdbx_seq_one_letter_code
_entity_poly.pdbx_strand_id
1 'polypeptide(L)'
;MADQQESIHFVTGRLAESAVREIVAQLAHKHSFAYSIDVLPITVAALMTPKWLMRHIDVPANTTRVLLPGYLAPHIDELRQQFSCRVDCGPKDVRDLPTMFGSKRHRSEDYGQYKIEIIAEINYAPRLLRRTLVAEAQRLIEHGANRIDLGCEPGMRWSDVADSVREITDQGIGVSIDSFDPWEVEQAVRNGATLVLSVNSSNRKEALNWGVEVVAIPDDPADFQTSMVETAAFLSENRIPFRLDPILEPIGCGFANSLGRYLQTRALFPDAAIMMGIGNITELTDADSAAINTLLLGFCAELEIHSVLTTQVISWAQSSVKECDLARRLVEYAVRHGVPPKHLEERLVMLRDTSSIHPSPSTLNALAEQIKDNNYRIAIDGQSIHLMSANVHLQGTDPFEIMQELLKLPESRNVDPSHAFYLGFELSKALTALTLNKRYEQDESLRWGIHTRPEKHHRLARKKAKDETS
;
A
#
# COMPACT_ATOMS: atom_id res chain seq x y z
N MET A 1 -18.20 36.36 40.91
CA MET A 1 -17.19 36.56 39.87
C MET A 1 -17.81 36.03 38.60
N ALA A 2 -17.98 36.89 37.58
CA ALA A 2 -18.51 36.43 36.29
C ALA A 2 -17.52 35.44 35.71
N ASP A 3 -18.00 34.28 35.37
CA ASP A 3 -17.25 33.25 34.63
C ASP A 3 -16.79 33.90 33.33
N GLN A 4 -15.51 34.27 33.24
CA GLN A 4 -14.96 34.80 31.98
C GLN A 4 -14.93 33.62 31.01
N GLN A 5 -15.80 33.66 30.01
CA GLN A 5 -15.84 32.66 28.95
C GLN A 5 -14.43 32.58 28.32
N GLU A 6 -13.87 31.36 28.25
CA GLU A 6 -12.54 31.14 27.66
C GLU A 6 -12.56 31.62 26.21
N SER A 7 -11.56 32.41 25.80
CA SER A 7 -11.37 32.90 24.44
C SER A 7 -10.03 32.39 23.91
N ILE A 8 -10.08 31.45 22.95
CA ILE A 8 -8.91 30.77 22.43
C ILE A 8 -8.54 31.31 21.05
N HIS A 9 -7.30 31.73 20.90
CA HIS A 9 -6.76 32.16 19.62
C HIS A 9 -5.91 31.03 18.99
N PHE A 10 -6.35 30.47 17.85
CA PHE A 10 -5.69 29.41 17.12
C PHE A 10 -4.81 29.98 16.03
N VAL A 11 -3.61 29.43 15.86
CA VAL A 11 -2.64 29.84 14.85
C VAL A 11 -2.37 28.70 13.90
N THR A 12 -2.41 28.97 12.59
CA THR A 12 -2.17 27.96 11.55
C THR A 12 -1.50 28.56 10.31
N GLY A 13 -1.06 27.70 9.39
CA GLY A 13 -0.65 28.05 8.02
C GLY A 13 -1.77 27.77 7.02
N ARG A 14 -1.60 28.26 5.79
CA ARG A 14 -2.61 28.19 4.73
C ARG A 14 -3.07 26.77 4.40
N LEU A 15 -2.15 25.78 4.41
CA LEU A 15 -2.47 24.39 4.05
C LEU A 15 -3.49 23.75 4.99
N ALA A 16 -3.48 24.11 6.27
CA ALA A 16 -4.37 23.50 7.27
C ALA A 16 -5.59 24.40 7.60
N GLU A 17 -5.75 25.54 6.93
CA GLU A 17 -6.80 26.51 7.24
C GLU A 17 -8.20 25.89 7.27
N SER A 18 -8.60 25.20 6.21
CA SER A 18 -9.94 24.60 6.11
C SER A 18 -10.21 23.62 7.24
N ALA A 19 -9.28 22.70 7.49
CA ALA A 19 -9.41 21.72 8.56
C ALA A 19 -9.42 22.35 9.96
N VAL A 20 -8.60 23.37 10.20
CA VAL A 20 -8.60 24.10 11.48
C VAL A 20 -9.93 24.80 11.70
N ARG A 21 -10.48 25.50 10.70
CA ARG A 21 -11.75 26.19 10.80
C ARG A 21 -12.89 25.24 11.14
N GLU A 22 -12.97 24.11 10.48
CA GLU A 22 -14.00 23.10 10.71
C GLU A 22 -13.90 22.49 12.13
N ILE A 23 -12.73 21.99 12.50
CA ILE A 23 -12.52 21.33 13.80
C ILE A 23 -12.71 22.30 14.95
N VAL A 24 -12.20 23.53 14.84
CA VAL A 24 -12.34 24.55 15.89
C VAL A 24 -13.78 24.98 16.05
N ALA A 25 -14.56 25.15 14.98
CA ALA A 25 -15.99 25.46 15.06
C ALA A 25 -16.77 24.38 15.81
N GLN A 26 -16.51 23.10 15.53
CA GLN A 26 -17.12 21.97 16.22
C GLN A 26 -16.74 21.95 17.71
N LEU A 27 -15.46 22.15 18.03
CA LEU A 27 -14.96 22.20 19.40
C LEU A 27 -15.55 23.37 20.19
N ALA A 28 -15.59 24.56 19.59
CA ALA A 28 -16.15 25.75 20.23
C ALA A 28 -17.64 25.58 20.56
N HIS A 29 -18.41 24.97 19.66
CA HIS A 29 -19.80 24.64 19.91
C HIS A 29 -19.95 23.62 21.06
N LYS A 30 -19.14 22.54 21.04
CA LYS A 30 -19.21 21.46 22.03
C LYS A 30 -18.77 21.89 23.43
N HIS A 31 -17.76 22.75 23.53
CA HIS A 31 -17.13 23.14 24.81
C HIS A 31 -17.44 24.60 25.22
N SER A 32 -18.28 25.29 24.46
CA SER A 32 -18.81 26.63 24.78
C SER A 32 -17.73 27.69 25.03
N PHE A 33 -16.66 27.74 24.21
CA PHE A 33 -15.64 28.78 24.26
C PHE A 33 -15.72 29.73 23.03
N ALA A 34 -15.26 30.97 23.20
CA ALA A 34 -15.07 31.94 22.10
C ALA A 34 -13.74 31.64 21.40
N TYR A 35 -13.63 31.89 20.08
CA TYR A 35 -12.39 31.64 19.37
C TYR A 35 -12.12 32.66 18.26
N SER A 36 -10.85 32.79 17.92
CA SER A 36 -10.34 33.42 16.70
C SER A 36 -9.28 32.54 16.03
N ILE A 37 -9.11 32.68 14.74
CA ILE A 37 -8.14 31.90 13.96
C ILE A 37 -7.29 32.85 13.14
N ASP A 38 -5.97 32.79 13.34
CA ASP A 38 -4.98 33.51 12.56
C ASP A 38 -4.31 32.56 11.56
N VAL A 39 -4.54 32.80 10.26
CA VAL A 39 -3.95 32.09 9.16
C VAL A 39 -2.75 32.82 8.65
N LEU A 40 -1.58 32.49 9.17
CA LEU A 40 -0.35 33.20 8.87
C LEU A 40 0.11 33.02 7.42
N PRO A 41 0.87 33.96 6.84
CA PRO A 41 1.29 33.92 5.44
C PRO A 41 2.41 32.90 5.16
N ILE A 42 2.23 31.69 5.65
CA ILE A 42 3.10 30.53 5.44
C ILE A 42 2.26 29.35 4.99
N THR A 43 2.76 28.56 4.02
CA THR A 43 2.01 27.41 3.51
C THR A 43 1.92 26.30 4.54
N VAL A 44 3.06 25.94 5.17
CA VAL A 44 3.17 24.80 6.09
C VAL A 44 3.53 25.31 7.49
N ALA A 45 2.65 25.10 8.47
CA ALA A 45 2.86 25.53 9.85
C ALA A 45 4.13 24.96 10.50
N ALA A 46 4.60 23.78 10.06
CA ALA A 46 5.85 23.19 10.55
C ALA A 46 7.12 24.00 10.23
N LEU A 47 7.04 24.94 9.30
CA LEU A 47 8.17 25.82 8.95
C LEU A 47 8.22 27.11 9.79
N MET A 48 7.27 27.32 10.69
CA MET A 48 7.27 28.47 11.60
C MET A 48 8.43 28.37 12.60
N THR A 49 9.20 29.46 12.73
CA THR A 49 10.16 29.63 13.82
C THR A 49 9.63 30.65 14.83
N PRO A 50 10.04 30.62 16.11
CA PRO A 50 9.60 31.60 17.11
C PRO A 50 9.74 33.06 16.63
N LYS A 51 10.92 33.42 16.10
CA LYS A 51 11.22 34.75 15.59
C LYS A 51 10.33 35.16 14.41
N TRP A 52 10.01 34.21 13.53
CA TRP A 52 9.12 34.47 12.40
C TRP A 52 7.68 34.60 12.88
N LEU A 53 7.20 33.74 13.80
CA LEU A 53 5.87 33.80 14.39
C LEU A 53 5.60 35.16 15.02
N MET A 54 6.50 35.64 15.88
CA MET A 54 6.34 36.90 16.61
C MET A 54 6.27 38.14 15.72
N ARG A 55 6.67 38.04 14.46
CA ARG A 55 6.57 39.11 13.47
C ARG A 55 5.25 39.14 12.70
N HIS A 56 4.50 38.07 12.74
CA HIS A 56 3.34 37.87 11.85
C HIS A 56 2.05 37.57 12.61
N ILE A 57 2.13 37.21 13.89
CA ILE A 57 0.96 36.89 14.71
C ILE A 57 0.30 38.17 15.21
N ASP A 58 -1.04 38.25 15.13
CA ASP A 58 -1.86 39.29 15.72
C ASP A 58 -2.87 38.64 16.69
N VAL A 59 -2.66 38.88 17.98
CA VAL A 59 -3.48 38.28 19.05
C VAL A 59 -4.52 39.27 19.53
N PRO A 60 -5.83 38.97 19.41
CA PRO A 60 -6.89 39.83 19.90
C PRO A 60 -6.79 40.09 21.41
N ALA A 61 -7.08 41.34 21.83
CA ALA A 61 -6.91 41.78 23.23
C ALA A 61 -7.73 40.99 24.27
N ASN A 62 -8.83 40.36 23.86
CA ASN A 62 -9.69 39.54 24.70
C ASN A 62 -9.28 38.03 24.76
N THR A 63 -8.13 37.66 24.18
CA THR A 63 -7.64 36.30 24.16
C THR A 63 -7.17 35.88 25.54
N THR A 64 -7.72 34.78 26.07
CA THR A 64 -7.27 34.18 27.33
C THR A 64 -6.23 33.09 27.12
N ARG A 65 -6.21 32.47 25.92
CA ARG A 65 -5.32 31.38 25.56
C ARG A 65 -4.94 31.43 24.08
N VAL A 66 -3.63 31.33 23.79
CA VAL A 66 -3.13 31.14 22.43
C VAL A 66 -2.74 29.70 22.24
N LEU A 67 -3.20 29.09 21.13
CA LEU A 67 -2.86 27.71 20.76
C LEU A 67 -2.03 27.70 19.48
N LEU A 68 -0.75 27.42 19.64
CA LEU A 68 0.25 27.41 18.58
C LEU A 68 0.35 26.02 17.92
N PRO A 69 0.83 25.94 16.66
CA PRO A 69 1.10 24.65 16.01
C PRO A 69 2.08 23.79 16.82
N GLY A 70 1.81 22.48 16.91
CA GLY A 70 2.59 21.54 17.74
C GLY A 70 4.07 21.43 17.39
N TYR A 71 4.48 21.89 16.23
CA TYR A 71 5.90 21.95 15.82
C TYR A 71 6.71 22.98 16.59
N LEU A 72 6.05 23.94 17.25
CA LEU A 72 6.70 24.95 18.11
C LEU A 72 6.89 24.48 19.55
N ALA A 73 6.46 23.26 19.90
CA ALA A 73 6.59 22.72 21.26
C ALA A 73 8.01 22.77 21.84
N PRO A 74 9.11 22.54 21.08
CA PRO A 74 10.47 22.68 21.60
C PRO A 74 10.83 24.10 22.06
N HIS A 75 10.09 25.12 21.64
CA HIS A 75 10.32 26.54 21.90
C HIS A 75 9.22 27.17 22.77
N ILE A 76 8.34 26.36 23.37
CA ILE A 76 7.16 26.87 24.06
C ILE A 76 7.47 27.77 25.24
N ASP A 77 8.54 27.49 25.99
CA ASP A 77 8.90 28.27 27.18
C ASP A 77 9.46 29.65 26.81
N GLU A 78 10.16 29.78 25.68
CA GLU A 78 10.57 31.05 25.11
C GLU A 78 9.35 31.87 24.65
N LEU A 79 8.40 31.21 23.96
CA LEU A 79 7.20 31.84 23.45
C LEU A 79 6.25 32.30 24.57
N ARG A 80 6.09 31.52 25.63
CA ARG A 80 5.28 31.93 26.81
C ARG A 80 5.69 33.24 27.40
N GLN A 81 6.97 33.59 27.35
CA GLN A 81 7.46 34.89 27.85
C GLN A 81 7.09 36.11 27.01
N GLN A 82 6.64 35.85 25.77
CA GLN A 82 6.31 36.93 24.81
C GLN A 82 4.83 37.32 24.81
N PHE A 83 3.97 36.54 25.50
CA PHE A 83 2.53 36.77 25.52
C PHE A 83 2.04 37.11 26.93
N SER A 84 1.02 37.92 27.03
CA SER A 84 0.35 38.27 28.30
C SER A 84 -0.75 37.26 28.72
N CYS A 85 -1.07 36.27 27.89
CA CYS A 85 -2.07 35.28 28.12
C CYS A 85 -1.44 33.86 28.12
N ARG A 86 -2.22 32.84 28.46
CA ARG A 86 -1.76 31.48 28.44
C ARG A 86 -1.38 31.02 27.01
N VAL A 87 -0.22 30.38 26.86
CA VAL A 87 0.26 29.85 25.57
C VAL A 87 0.52 28.37 25.69
N ASP A 88 -0.13 27.60 24.84
CA ASP A 88 0.06 26.15 24.73
C ASP A 88 0.37 25.81 23.26
N CYS A 89 1.01 24.65 23.04
CA CYS A 89 1.11 24.05 21.72
C CYS A 89 0.02 23.01 21.53
N GLY A 90 -0.63 23.06 20.38
CA GLY A 90 -1.52 22.02 19.90
C GLY A 90 -0.77 20.75 19.50
N PRO A 91 -1.46 19.74 18.99
CA PRO A 91 -0.85 18.58 18.39
C PRO A 91 -0.14 18.95 17.07
N LYS A 92 0.75 18.08 16.59
CA LYS A 92 1.38 18.24 15.27
C LYS A 92 0.39 18.03 14.13
N ASP A 93 -0.65 17.24 14.38
CA ASP A 93 -1.75 16.98 13.45
C ASP A 93 -3.03 17.65 13.99
N VAL A 94 -3.64 18.50 13.18
CA VAL A 94 -4.85 19.22 13.58
C VAL A 94 -6.02 18.30 13.92
N ARG A 95 -6.06 17.10 13.36
CA ARG A 95 -7.09 16.09 13.65
C ARG A 95 -7.02 15.57 15.09
N ASP A 96 -5.86 15.67 15.72
CA ASP A 96 -5.67 15.34 17.14
C ASP A 96 -6.08 16.51 18.07
N LEU A 97 -6.45 17.68 17.51
CA LEU A 97 -6.85 18.85 18.32
C LEU A 97 -7.96 18.56 19.34
N PRO A 98 -9.00 17.74 19.03
CA PRO A 98 -10.02 17.37 19.99
C PRO A 98 -9.48 16.66 21.25
N THR A 99 -8.30 16.04 21.18
CA THR A 99 -7.70 15.39 22.35
C THR A 99 -7.32 16.37 23.46
N MET A 100 -7.00 17.61 23.10
CA MET A 100 -6.72 18.69 24.07
C MET A 100 -7.96 19.15 24.84
N PHE A 101 -9.14 18.77 24.37
CA PHE A 101 -10.45 19.05 24.96
C PHE A 101 -11.11 17.79 25.53
N GLY A 102 -10.30 16.77 25.90
CA GLY A 102 -10.77 15.56 26.57
C GLY A 102 -11.37 14.49 25.66
N SER A 103 -11.34 14.67 24.34
CA SER A 103 -11.72 13.60 23.41
C SER A 103 -10.60 12.54 23.33
N LYS A 104 -10.97 11.26 23.21
CA LYS A 104 -9.98 10.21 22.90
C LYS A 104 -9.46 10.44 21.49
N ARG A 105 -8.21 10.04 21.23
CA ARG A 105 -7.63 10.08 19.89
C ARG A 105 -8.54 9.32 18.93
N HIS A 106 -9.28 10.01 18.08
CA HIS A 106 -10.19 9.39 17.13
C HIS A 106 -9.40 9.01 15.86
N ARG A 107 -9.32 7.71 15.55
CA ARG A 107 -9.51 7.34 14.16
C ARG A 107 -10.92 7.80 13.81
N SER A 108 -11.07 8.68 12.83
CA SER A 108 -12.39 9.21 12.50
C SER A 108 -13.35 8.03 12.27
N GLU A 109 -14.56 8.09 12.85
CA GLU A 109 -15.57 7.02 12.77
C GLU A 109 -15.89 6.62 11.32
N ASP A 110 -15.59 7.48 10.37
CA ASP A 110 -15.81 7.31 8.94
C ASP A 110 -14.56 6.95 8.11
N TYR A 111 -13.39 6.71 8.76
CA TYR A 111 -12.24 6.14 8.08
C TYR A 111 -12.49 4.68 7.70
N GLY A 112 -12.16 4.32 6.46
CA GLY A 112 -12.31 2.96 5.95
C GLY A 112 -13.36 2.84 4.84
N GLN A 113 -14.13 3.89 4.57
CA GLN A 113 -14.99 3.96 3.38
C GLN A 113 -14.14 4.09 2.10
N TYR A 114 -14.66 3.58 0.99
CA TYR A 114 -14.03 3.67 -0.32
C TYR A 114 -15.05 3.61 -1.44
N LYS A 115 -14.70 4.16 -2.61
CA LYS A 115 -15.50 4.10 -3.84
C LYS A 115 -14.82 3.30 -4.95
N ILE A 116 -13.49 3.13 -4.88
CA ILE A 116 -12.71 2.47 -5.92
C ILE A 116 -12.86 0.95 -5.81
N GLU A 117 -13.38 0.31 -6.87
CA GLU A 117 -13.35 -1.13 -7.08
C GLU A 117 -11.91 -1.58 -7.39
N ILE A 118 -11.43 -2.64 -6.76
CA ILE A 118 -10.18 -3.29 -7.08
C ILE A 118 -10.47 -4.57 -7.85
N ILE A 119 -10.00 -4.60 -9.09
CA ILE A 119 -9.99 -5.78 -9.95
C ILE A 119 -8.60 -6.37 -9.85
N ALA A 120 -8.48 -7.61 -9.36
CA ALA A 120 -7.20 -8.29 -9.20
C ALA A 120 -7.04 -9.34 -10.30
N GLU A 121 -6.02 -9.16 -11.14
CA GLU A 121 -5.73 -10.05 -12.24
C GLU A 121 -4.92 -11.27 -11.79
N ILE A 122 -5.33 -12.43 -12.25
CA ILE A 122 -4.54 -13.67 -12.23
C ILE A 122 -4.02 -13.89 -13.65
N ASN A 123 -2.77 -13.49 -13.85
CA ASN A 123 -2.10 -13.57 -15.14
C ASN A 123 -1.90 -15.02 -15.56
N TYR A 124 -2.04 -15.31 -16.86
CA TYR A 124 -1.87 -16.65 -17.41
C TYR A 124 -2.69 -17.72 -16.66
N ALA A 125 -3.93 -17.40 -16.31
CA ALA A 125 -4.84 -18.30 -15.59
C ALA A 125 -4.91 -19.73 -16.21
N PRO A 126 -4.84 -19.91 -17.55
CA PRO A 126 -4.84 -21.25 -18.17
C PRO A 126 -3.69 -22.17 -17.72
N ARG A 127 -2.57 -21.63 -17.24
CA ARG A 127 -1.41 -22.42 -16.78
C ARG A 127 -1.58 -22.97 -15.38
N LEU A 128 -2.57 -22.50 -14.63
CA LEU A 128 -2.82 -22.91 -13.25
C LEU A 128 -3.76 -24.12 -13.20
N LEU A 129 -3.49 -25.02 -12.27
CA LEU A 129 -4.48 -26.03 -11.92
C LEU A 129 -5.73 -25.33 -11.33
N ARG A 130 -6.92 -25.76 -11.69
CA ARG A 130 -8.19 -25.15 -11.26
C ARG A 130 -8.26 -24.92 -9.74
N ARG A 131 -7.88 -25.93 -8.93
CA ARG A 131 -7.83 -25.79 -7.47
C ARG A 131 -6.90 -24.66 -6.99
N THR A 132 -5.78 -24.46 -7.70
CA THR A 132 -4.83 -23.37 -7.39
C THR A 132 -5.39 -22.03 -7.79
N LEU A 133 -6.05 -21.96 -8.95
CA LEU A 133 -6.73 -20.76 -9.44
C LEU A 133 -7.81 -20.29 -8.46
N VAL A 134 -8.66 -21.21 -7.98
CA VAL A 134 -9.71 -20.91 -7.00
C VAL A 134 -9.11 -20.43 -5.66
N ALA A 135 -8.08 -21.11 -5.16
CA ALA A 135 -7.41 -20.70 -3.93
C ALA A 135 -6.77 -19.31 -4.06
N GLU A 136 -6.17 -19.00 -5.22
CA GLU A 136 -5.60 -17.70 -5.50
C GLU A 136 -6.69 -16.62 -5.57
N ALA A 137 -7.81 -16.91 -6.23
CA ALA A 137 -8.96 -15.98 -6.27
C ALA A 137 -9.46 -15.66 -4.85
N GLN A 138 -9.63 -16.67 -4.00
CA GLN A 138 -10.02 -16.48 -2.59
C GLN A 138 -9.02 -15.61 -1.84
N ARG A 139 -7.71 -15.88 -1.99
CA ARG A 139 -6.64 -15.10 -1.36
C ARG A 139 -6.66 -13.63 -1.78
N LEU A 140 -6.89 -13.34 -3.05
CA LEU A 140 -6.99 -11.98 -3.56
C LEU A 140 -8.22 -11.23 -3.02
N ILE A 141 -9.36 -11.92 -2.87
CA ILE A 141 -10.55 -11.36 -2.21
C ILE A 141 -10.27 -11.07 -0.73
N GLU A 142 -9.59 -11.96 -0.01
CA GLU A 142 -9.17 -11.72 1.37
C GLU A 142 -8.21 -10.53 1.49
N HIS A 143 -7.42 -10.26 0.46
CA HIS A 143 -6.56 -9.09 0.37
C HIS A 143 -7.30 -7.79 0.04
N GLY A 144 -8.59 -7.86 -0.28
CA GLY A 144 -9.44 -6.70 -0.51
C GLY A 144 -9.83 -6.44 -1.95
N ALA A 145 -9.59 -7.38 -2.88
CA ALA A 145 -10.16 -7.30 -4.23
C ALA A 145 -11.69 -7.39 -4.18
N ASN A 146 -12.34 -6.72 -5.11
CA ASN A 146 -13.79 -6.80 -5.30
C ASN A 146 -14.17 -7.76 -6.42
N ARG A 147 -13.25 -7.97 -7.37
CA ARG A 147 -13.42 -8.80 -8.57
C ARG A 147 -12.09 -9.46 -8.90
N ILE A 148 -12.16 -10.66 -9.46
CA ILE A 148 -11.00 -11.38 -9.99
C ILE A 148 -11.05 -11.31 -11.50
N ASP A 149 -9.96 -10.86 -12.10
CA ASP A 149 -9.77 -10.89 -13.54
C ASP A 149 -8.98 -12.13 -13.94
N LEU A 150 -9.46 -12.85 -14.94
CA LEU A 150 -8.80 -14.04 -15.45
C LEU A 150 -8.11 -13.71 -16.78
N GLY A 151 -6.77 -13.49 -16.70
CA GLY A 151 -5.94 -13.24 -17.86
C GLY A 151 -5.71 -14.51 -18.67
N CYS A 152 -6.20 -14.54 -19.90
CA CYS A 152 -5.98 -15.62 -20.86
C CYS A 152 -4.60 -15.52 -21.52
N GLU A 153 -4.20 -16.56 -22.26
CA GLU A 153 -2.91 -16.60 -22.94
C GLU A 153 -3.10 -16.33 -24.44
N PRO A 154 -2.52 -15.22 -25.01
CA PRO A 154 -2.65 -14.94 -26.41
C PRO A 154 -2.17 -16.08 -27.30
N GLY A 155 -3.00 -16.47 -28.26
CA GLY A 155 -2.66 -17.54 -29.23
C GLY A 155 -2.89 -18.97 -28.74
N MET A 156 -3.35 -19.15 -27.50
CA MET A 156 -3.70 -20.47 -26.94
C MET A 156 -5.13 -20.42 -26.39
N ARG A 157 -6.01 -21.25 -26.91
CA ARG A 157 -7.41 -21.33 -26.44
C ARG A 157 -7.51 -22.11 -25.13
N TRP A 158 -8.07 -21.47 -24.11
CA TRP A 158 -8.31 -22.06 -22.80
C TRP A 158 -9.59 -22.89 -22.78
N SER A 159 -9.49 -24.20 -23.04
CA SER A 159 -10.64 -25.09 -23.10
C SER A 159 -11.41 -25.25 -21.77
N ASP A 160 -10.76 -24.99 -20.64
CA ASP A 160 -11.31 -25.16 -19.28
C ASP A 160 -11.88 -23.88 -18.67
N VAL A 161 -11.98 -22.80 -19.46
CA VAL A 161 -12.42 -21.48 -19.00
C VAL A 161 -13.83 -21.51 -18.36
N ALA A 162 -14.76 -22.24 -18.95
CA ALA A 162 -16.14 -22.35 -18.48
C ALA A 162 -16.23 -22.88 -17.05
N ASP A 163 -15.55 -24.02 -16.79
CA ASP A 163 -15.56 -24.65 -15.48
C ASP A 163 -14.78 -23.82 -14.45
N SER A 164 -13.67 -23.18 -14.86
CA SER A 164 -12.87 -22.33 -14.01
C SER A 164 -13.64 -21.10 -13.53
N VAL A 165 -14.33 -20.42 -14.44
CA VAL A 165 -15.19 -19.27 -14.10
C VAL A 165 -16.32 -19.70 -13.18
N ARG A 166 -17.02 -20.79 -13.50
CA ARG A 166 -18.14 -21.30 -12.69
C ARG A 166 -17.69 -21.63 -11.27
N GLU A 167 -16.57 -22.33 -11.08
CA GLU A 167 -16.09 -22.73 -9.76
C GLU A 167 -15.73 -21.52 -8.87
N ILE A 168 -15.24 -20.42 -9.47
CA ILE A 168 -14.98 -19.18 -8.75
C ILE A 168 -16.28 -18.45 -8.45
N THR A 169 -17.19 -18.34 -9.41
CA THR A 169 -18.48 -17.64 -9.24
C THR A 169 -19.42 -18.34 -8.26
N ASP A 170 -19.38 -19.67 -8.20
CA ASP A 170 -20.13 -20.49 -7.22
C ASP A 170 -19.74 -20.16 -5.77
N GLN A 171 -18.59 -19.53 -5.55
CA GLN A 171 -18.15 -19.04 -4.23
C GLN A 171 -18.59 -17.60 -3.95
N GLY A 172 -19.40 -17.00 -4.82
CA GLY A 172 -19.86 -15.62 -4.70
C GLY A 172 -18.82 -14.58 -5.09
N ILE A 173 -17.75 -14.99 -5.78
CA ILE A 173 -16.67 -14.10 -6.25
C ILE A 173 -17.06 -13.56 -7.63
N GLY A 174 -17.04 -12.23 -7.79
CA GLY A 174 -17.20 -11.58 -9.08
C GLY A 174 -16.01 -11.86 -10.01
N VAL A 175 -16.27 -12.23 -11.27
CA VAL A 175 -15.25 -12.56 -12.26
C VAL A 175 -15.33 -11.63 -13.45
N SER A 176 -14.14 -11.19 -13.92
CA SER A 176 -13.94 -10.65 -15.27
C SER A 176 -13.03 -11.58 -16.08
N ILE A 177 -13.05 -11.40 -17.39
CA ILE A 177 -12.22 -12.16 -18.33
C ILE A 177 -11.44 -11.21 -19.22
N ASP A 178 -10.13 -11.40 -19.31
CA ASP A 178 -9.26 -10.71 -20.26
C ASP A 178 -8.84 -11.67 -21.35
N SER A 179 -9.54 -11.58 -22.49
CA SER A 179 -9.28 -12.39 -23.67
C SER A 179 -9.74 -11.70 -24.94
N PHE A 180 -8.95 -11.85 -26.01
CA PHE A 180 -9.33 -11.49 -27.38
C PHE A 180 -9.95 -12.67 -28.17
N ASP A 181 -10.04 -13.90 -27.59
CA ASP A 181 -10.75 -15.02 -28.23
C ASP A 181 -12.25 -14.93 -27.93
N PRO A 182 -13.14 -14.64 -28.91
CA PRO A 182 -14.56 -14.50 -28.67
C PRO A 182 -15.19 -15.76 -28.07
N TRP A 183 -14.66 -16.93 -28.34
CA TRP A 183 -15.15 -18.18 -27.76
C TRP A 183 -14.87 -18.25 -26.25
N GLU A 184 -13.65 -17.89 -25.81
CA GLU A 184 -13.30 -17.84 -24.39
C GLU A 184 -14.20 -16.87 -23.64
N VAL A 185 -14.38 -15.67 -24.19
CA VAL A 185 -15.27 -14.64 -23.62
C VAL A 185 -16.70 -15.16 -23.51
N GLU A 186 -17.24 -15.77 -24.58
CA GLU A 186 -18.61 -16.33 -24.57
C GLU A 186 -18.75 -17.43 -23.51
N GLN A 187 -17.77 -18.34 -23.39
CA GLN A 187 -17.79 -19.38 -22.36
C GLN A 187 -17.72 -18.78 -20.95
N ALA A 188 -16.84 -17.80 -20.72
CA ALA A 188 -16.70 -17.14 -19.44
C ALA A 188 -18.00 -16.43 -19.03
N VAL A 189 -18.59 -15.67 -19.92
CA VAL A 189 -19.83 -14.91 -19.67
C VAL A 189 -21.01 -15.87 -19.38
N ARG A 190 -21.18 -16.94 -20.17
CA ARG A 190 -22.21 -17.96 -19.92
C ARG A 190 -22.09 -18.67 -18.58
N ASN A 191 -20.90 -18.66 -17.98
CA ASN A 191 -20.61 -19.29 -16.69
C ASN A 191 -20.42 -18.30 -15.55
N GLY A 192 -20.77 -17.01 -15.75
CA GLY A 192 -20.91 -16.06 -14.66
C GLY A 192 -19.92 -14.90 -14.66
N ALA A 193 -19.03 -14.76 -15.64
CA ALA A 193 -18.26 -13.54 -15.82
C ALA A 193 -19.18 -12.37 -16.16
N THR A 194 -18.97 -11.22 -15.52
CA THR A 194 -19.85 -10.05 -15.60
C THR A 194 -19.17 -8.82 -16.16
N LEU A 195 -17.86 -8.91 -16.47
CA LEU A 195 -17.07 -7.86 -17.09
C LEU A 195 -16.08 -8.49 -18.08
N VAL A 196 -15.90 -7.86 -19.23
CA VAL A 196 -14.95 -8.29 -20.27
C VAL A 196 -13.89 -7.21 -20.46
N LEU A 197 -12.63 -7.58 -20.35
CA LEU A 197 -11.46 -6.79 -20.70
C LEU A 197 -10.86 -7.35 -21.99
N SER A 198 -10.81 -6.65 -23.12
CA SER A 198 -11.34 -5.33 -23.40
C SER A 198 -11.91 -5.28 -24.82
N VAL A 199 -12.59 -4.19 -25.18
CA VAL A 199 -13.11 -3.99 -26.53
C VAL A 199 -12.61 -2.69 -27.17
N ASN A 200 -12.40 -2.75 -28.48
CA ASN A 200 -12.07 -1.63 -29.34
C ASN A 200 -12.77 -1.78 -30.71
N SER A 201 -12.34 -1.05 -31.72
CA SER A 201 -12.96 -1.12 -33.06
C SER A 201 -12.93 -2.53 -33.66
N SER A 202 -11.93 -3.34 -33.32
CA SER A 202 -11.69 -4.67 -33.92
C SER A 202 -12.70 -5.74 -33.44
N ASN A 203 -13.17 -5.64 -32.19
CA ASN A 203 -13.99 -6.68 -31.55
C ASN A 203 -15.29 -6.16 -30.88
N ARG A 204 -15.56 -4.84 -30.85
CA ARG A 204 -16.75 -4.27 -30.17
C ARG A 204 -18.08 -4.84 -30.67
N LYS A 205 -18.15 -5.40 -31.89
CA LYS A 205 -19.34 -6.04 -32.42
C LYS A 205 -19.70 -7.33 -31.71
N GLU A 206 -18.71 -8.06 -31.18
CA GLU A 206 -18.92 -9.28 -30.44
C GLU A 206 -19.66 -9.01 -29.12
N ALA A 207 -19.46 -7.81 -28.53
CA ALA A 207 -20.13 -7.39 -27.31
C ALA A 207 -21.68 -7.35 -27.41
N LEU A 208 -22.23 -7.27 -28.63
CA LEU A 208 -23.67 -7.39 -28.86
C LEU A 208 -24.27 -8.69 -28.34
N ASN A 209 -23.45 -9.75 -28.27
CA ASN A 209 -23.90 -11.10 -27.92
C ASN A 209 -23.59 -11.46 -26.45
N TRP A 210 -22.77 -10.66 -25.74
CA TRP A 210 -22.32 -11.02 -24.40
C TRP A 210 -23.31 -10.63 -23.30
N GLY A 211 -23.98 -9.48 -23.41
CA GLY A 211 -24.98 -9.05 -22.43
C GLY A 211 -24.42 -8.65 -21.06
N VAL A 212 -23.13 -8.38 -20.98
CA VAL A 212 -22.40 -7.96 -19.78
C VAL A 212 -21.66 -6.66 -20.01
N GLU A 213 -21.13 -6.07 -18.95
CA GLU A 213 -20.31 -4.87 -19.03
C GLU A 213 -18.97 -5.15 -19.73
N VAL A 214 -18.48 -4.17 -20.51
CA VAL A 214 -17.20 -4.26 -21.21
C VAL A 214 -16.30 -3.07 -20.89
N VAL A 215 -14.99 -3.26 -20.97
CA VAL A 215 -14.00 -2.18 -20.88
C VAL A 215 -13.64 -1.73 -22.29
N ALA A 216 -13.96 -0.49 -22.63
CA ALA A 216 -13.61 0.10 -23.91
C ALA A 216 -12.22 0.74 -23.83
N ILE A 217 -11.32 0.32 -24.72
CA ILE A 217 -9.97 0.84 -24.87
C ILE A 217 -9.80 1.51 -26.23
N PRO A 218 -8.83 2.44 -26.39
CA PRO A 218 -8.52 3.00 -27.70
C PRO A 218 -7.83 1.94 -28.59
N ASP A 219 -7.97 2.11 -29.93
CA ASP A 219 -7.23 1.29 -30.90
C ASP A 219 -5.73 1.59 -30.87
N ASP A 220 -5.39 2.86 -30.73
CA ASP A 220 -4.04 3.38 -30.58
C ASP A 220 -4.07 4.49 -29.50
N PRO A 221 -3.22 4.40 -28.46
CA PRO A 221 -3.07 5.48 -27.49
C PRO A 221 -2.70 6.85 -28.10
N ALA A 222 -2.05 6.88 -29.25
CA ALA A 222 -1.68 8.13 -29.94
C ALA A 222 -2.90 8.83 -30.57
N ASP A 223 -3.91 8.08 -31.00
CA ASP A 223 -5.21 8.59 -31.52
C ASP A 223 -6.41 8.15 -30.65
N PHE A 224 -6.19 8.18 -29.34
CA PHE A 224 -7.16 7.63 -28.40
C PHE A 224 -8.54 8.30 -28.48
N GLN A 225 -8.56 9.63 -28.76
CA GLN A 225 -9.81 10.40 -28.69
C GLN A 225 -10.81 9.95 -29.77
N THR A 226 -10.38 9.77 -31.00
CA THR A 226 -11.25 9.35 -32.11
C THR A 226 -11.78 7.94 -31.88
N SER A 227 -10.90 6.98 -31.66
CA SER A 227 -11.29 5.57 -31.49
C SER A 227 -12.12 5.31 -30.22
N MET A 228 -11.82 6.02 -29.12
CA MET A 228 -12.58 5.94 -27.88
C MET A 228 -14.00 6.48 -28.07
N VAL A 229 -14.16 7.67 -28.68
CA VAL A 229 -15.47 8.28 -28.96
C VAL A 229 -16.32 7.38 -29.85
N GLU A 230 -15.75 6.84 -30.92
CA GLU A 230 -16.47 5.92 -31.83
C GLU A 230 -16.90 4.63 -31.14
N THR A 231 -16.02 4.05 -30.29
CA THR A 231 -16.35 2.82 -29.56
C THR A 231 -17.39 3.10 -28.48
N ALA A 232 -17.27 4.18 -27.72
CA ALA A 232 -18.27 4.58 -26.73
C ALA A 232 -19.63 4.87 -27.36
N ALA A 233 -19.67 5.54 -28.53
CA ALA A 233 -20.91 5.79 -29.27
C ALA A 233 -21.57 4.47 -29.71
N PHE A 234 -20.80 3.54 -30.31
CA PHE A 234 -21.30 2.23 -30.70
C PHE A 234 -21.90 1.46 -29.52
N LEU A 235 -21.21 1.42 -28.38
CA LEU A 235 -21.68 0.71 -27.19
C LEU A 235 -22.95 1.36 -26.62
N SER A 236 -22.99 2.69 -26.58
CA SER A 236 -24.19 3.45 -26.11
C SER A 236 -25.38 3.24 -27.00
N GLU A 237 -25.26 3.32 -28.31
CA GLU A 237 -26.31 3.09 -29.28
C GLU A 237 -26.94 1.68 -29.15
N ASN A 238 -26.12 0.70 -28.83
CA ASN A 238 -26.50 -0.68 -28.64
C ASN A 238 -26.88 -1.02 -27.19
N ARG A 239 -26.89 -0.03 -26.27
CA ARG A 239 -27.21 -0.19 -24.83
C ARG A 239 -26.37 -1.24 -24.12
N ILE A 240 -25.10 -1.37 -24.52
CA ILE A 240 -24.14 -2.24 -23.87
C ILE A 240 -23.54 -1.43 -22.71
N PRO A 241 -23.58 -1.92 -21.46
CA PRO A 241 -22.91 -1.25 -20.35
C PRO A 241 -21.40 -1.29 -20.54
N PHE A 242 -20.73 -0.17 -20.29
CA PHE A 242 -19.28 -0.09 -20.47
C PHE A 242 -18.65 0.88 -19.50
N ARG A 243 -17.35 0.67 -19.30
CA ARG A 243 -16.41 1.64 -18.70
C ARG A 243 -15.27 1.92 -19.66
N LEU A 244 -14.65 3.10 -19.53
CA LEU A 244 -13.58 3.54 -20.41
C LEU A 244 -12.22 3.33 -19.73
N ASP A 245 -11.23 2.80 -20.47
CA ASP A 245 -9.83 2.79 -20.06
C ASP A 245 -8.96 3.39 -21.16
N PRO A 246 -8.51 4.65 -21.02
CA PRO A 246 -7.63 5.28 -21.99
C PRO A 246 -6.18 4.75 -21.96
N ILE A 247 -5.91 3.68 -21.25
CA ILE A 247 -4.66 2.94 -21.06
C ILE A 247 -3.58 3.76 -20.36
N LEU A 248 -3.16 3.30 -19.18
CA LEU A 248 -2.01 3.83 -18.46
C LEU A 248 -0.73 3.20 -19.02
N GLU A 249 0.16 4.05 -19.55
CA GLU A 249 1.42 3.60 -20.11
C GLU A 249 2.56 3.66 -19.08
N PRO A 250 3.55 2.76 -19.15
CA PRO A 250 4.69 2.78 -18.24
C PRO A 250 5.61 3.98 -18.44
N ILE A 251 6.43 4.25 -17.46
CA ILE A 251 7.44 5.31 -17.50
C ILE A 251 8.39 5.04 -18.66
N GLY A 252 8.67 6.08 -19.44
CA GLY A 252 9.48 5.98 -20.68
C GLY A 252 8.68 5.63 -21.94
N CYS A 253 7.45 5.13 -21.79
CA CYS A 253 6.57 4.76 -22.90
C CYS A 253 5.35 5.68 -23.05
N GLY A 254 5.25 6.75 -22.27
CA GLY A 254 4.13 7.70 -22.38
C GLY A 254 3.34 7.94 -21.10
N PHE A 255 3.87 7.57 -19.93
CA PHE A 255 3.19 7.71 -18.64
C PHE A 255 2.53 9.08 -18.41
N ALA A 256 3.29 10.17 -18.60
CA ALA A 256 2.76 11.51 -18.39
C ALA A 256 1.61 11.86 -19.36
N ASN A 257 1.73 11.45 -20.63
CA ASN A 257 0.69 11.64 -21.63
C ASN A 257 -0.56 10.81 -21.30
N SER A 258 -0.37 9.60 -20.79
CA SER A 258 -1.49 8.73 -20.39
C SER A 258 -2.30 9.32 -19.24
N LEU A 259 -1.67 9.93 -18.24
CA LEU A 259 -2.39 10.69 -17.20
C LEU A 259 -3.20 11.84 -17.82
N GLY A 260 -2.64 12.52 -18.82
CA GLY A 260 -3.36 13.54 -19.59
C GLY A 260 -4.59 12.99 -20.31
N ARG A 261 -4.52 11.75 -20.85
CA ARG A 261 -5.67 11.08 -21.49
C ARG A 261 -6.79 10.81 -20.50
N TYR A 262 -6.50 10.41 -19.27
CA TYR A 262 -7.54 10.24 -18.23
C TYR A 262 -8.26 11.56 -17.91
N LEU A 263 -7.52 12.68 -17.80
CA LEU A 263 -8.11 14.00 -17.61
C LEU A 263 -9.02 14.38 -18.79
N GLN A 264 -8.58 14.13 -20.02
CA GLN A 264 -9.35 14.40 -21.23
C GLN A 264 -10.57 13.48 -21.33
N THR A 265 -10.44 12.20 -21.00
CA THR A 265 -11.56 11.25 -21.01
C THR A 265 -12.64 11.69 -20.02
N ARG A 266 -12.29 12.11 -18.80
CA ARG A 266 -13.26 12.65 -17.84
C ARG A 266 -13.95 13.91 -18.35
N ALA A 267 -13.20 14.80 -19.02
CA ALA A 267 -13.78 16.02 -19.60
C ALA A 267 -14.75 15.73 -20.77
N LEU A 268 -14.43 14.73 -21.62
CA LEU A 268 -15.26 14.31 -22.75
C LEU A 268 -16.49 13.49 -22.30
N PHE A 269 -16.35 12.69 -21.24
CA PHE A 269 -17.38 11.79 -20.73
C PHE A 269 -17.56 12.01 -19.21
N PRO A 270 -18.22 13.12 -18.79
CA PRO A 270 -18.30 13.51 -17.38
C PRO A 270 -18.91 12.44 -16.46
N ASP A 271 -19.91 11.70 -16.98
CA ASP A 271 -20.67 10.72 -16.21
C ASP A 271 -20.26 9.25 -16.47
N ALA A 272 -19.27 9.03 -17.36
CA ALA A 272 -18.86 7.67 -17.71
C ALA A 272 -18.09 7.00 -16.57
N ALA A 273 -18.31 5.71 -16.41
CA ALA A 273 -17.42 4.88 -15.61
C ALA A 273 -16.03 4.81 -16.27
N ILE A 274 -14.98 5.01 -15.48
CA ILE A 274 -13.60 4.93 -15.95
C ILE A 274 -12.86 3.91 -15.09
N MET A 275 -11.99 3.12 -15.73
CA MET A 275 -11.06 2.18 -15.11
C MET A 275 -9.62 2.60 -15.41
N MET A 276 -8.68 2.24 -14.54
CA MET A 276 -7.24 2.45 -14.74
C MET A 276 -6.47 1.16 -14.46
N GLY A 277 -5.71 0.68 -15.44
CA GLY A 277 -4.78 -0.44 -15.28
C GLY A 277 -3.51 0.00 -14.58
N ILE A 278 -3.48 -0.01 -13.24
CA ILE A 278 -2.32 0.46 -12.46
C ILE A 278 -1.17 -0.56 -12.43
N GLY A 279 -1.45 -1.83 -12.72
CA GLY A 279 -0.45 -2.90 -12.83
C GLY A 279 0.68 -2.54 -13.79
N ASN A 280 0.39 -1.86 -14.90
CA ASN A 280 1.38 -1.42 -15.88
C ASN A 280 2.51 -0.55 -15.29
N ILE A 281 2.25 0.16 -14.21
CA ILE A 281 3.28 0.98 -13.54
C ILE A 281 3.98 0.18 -12.45
N THR A 282 3.23 -0.53 -11.61
CA THR A 282 3.82 -1.25 -10.48
C THR A 282 4.70 -2.40 -10.91
N GLU A 283 4.37 -3.08 -12.01
CA GLU A 283 5.17 -4.18 -12.54
C GLU A 283 6.40 -3.73 -13.34
N LEU A 284 6.30 -2.61 -14.05
CA LEU A 284 7.34 -2.13 -14.95
C LEU A 284 8.20 -1.01 -14.33
N THR A 285 8.17 -0.85 -13.01
CA THR A 285 8.99 0.14 -12.30
C THR A 285 9.67 -0.52 -11.11
N ASP A 286 11.00 -0.50 -11.05
CA ASP A 286 11.82 -1.02 -9.96
C ASP A 286 11.71 -0.11 -8.71
N ALA A 287 10.52 -0.10 -8.09
CA ALA A 287 10.21 0.66 -6.88
C ALA A 287 9.17 -0.06 -6.03
N ASP A 288 9.15 0.21 -4.72
CA ASP A 288 8.13 -0.34 -3.83
C ASP A 288 6.72 0.09 -4.28
N SER A 289 5.85 -0.88 -4.54
CA SER A 289 4.52 -0.68 -5.14
C SER A 289 3.56 0.14 -4.27
N ALA A 290 3.71 0.13 -2.95
CA ALA A 290 2.79 0.82 -2.04
C ALA A 290 2.70 2.33 -2.28
N ALA A 291 3.85 2.98 -2.55
CA ALA A 291 3.87 4.41 -2.85
C ALA A 291 3.25 4.70 -4.22
N ILE A 292 3.54 3.88 -5.23
CA ILE A 292 2.98 3.98 -6.57
C ILE A 292 1.46 3.79 -6.51
N ASN A 293 0.98 2.72 -5.88
CA ASN A 293 -0.45 2.45 -5.70
C ASN A 293 -1.15 3.62 -4.99
N THR A 294 -0.55 4.18 -3.93
CA THR A 294 -1.15 5.30 -3.20
C THR A 294 -1.30 6.55 -4.07
N LEU A 295 -0.29 6.89 -4.88
CA LEU A 295 -0.34 8.05 -5.78
C LEU A 295 -1.35 7.86 -6.90
N LEU A 296 -1.37 6.67 -7.53
CA LEU A 296 -2.32 6.39 -8.62
C LEU A 296 -3.77 6.33 -8.11
N LEU A 297 -4.02 5.72 -6.94
CA LEU A 297 -5.35 5.74 -6.35
C LEU A 297 -5.77 7.15 -5.89
N GLY A 298 -4.82 8.01 -5.46
CA GLY A 298 -5.07 9.43 -5.21
C GLY A 298 -5.55 10.15 -6.46
N PHE A 299 -4.84 9.96 -7.58
CA PHE A 299 -5.27 10.48 -8.88
C PHE A 299 -6.66 9.96 -9.27
N CYS A 300 -6.91 8.65 -9.09
CA CYS A 300 -8.22 8.06 -9.37
C CYS A 300 -9.33 8.67 -8.50
N ALA A 301 -9.08 8.85 -7.21
CA ALA A 301 -10.08 9.42 -6.29
C ALA A 301 -10.43 10.88 -6.64
N GLU A 302 -9.43 11.70 -6.97
CA GLU A 302 -9.64 13.11 -7.35
C GLU A 302 -10.34 13.25 -8.72
N LEU A 303 -10.16 12.26 -9.61
CA LEU A 303 -10.76 12.27 -10.96
C LEU A 303 -12.04 11.41 -11.04
N GLU A 304 -12.54 10.91 -9.91
CA GLU A 304 -13.72 10.03 -9.84
C GLU A 304 -13.61 8.77 -10.71
N ILE A 305 -12.40 8.21 -10.81
CA ILE A 305 -12.15 6.90 -11.42
C ILE A 305 -12.44 5.84 -10.36
N HIS A 306 -13.49 5.04 -10.58
CA HIS A 306 -14.01 4.14 -9.55
C HIS A 306 -13.61 2.68 -9.73
N SER A 307 -12.68 2.36 -10.62
CA SER A 307 -12.13 1.02 -10.74
C SER A 307 -10.67 1.03 -11.15
N VAL A 308 -9.90 0.10 -10.58
CA VAL A 308 -8.50 -0.12 -10.94
C VAL A 308 -8.25 -1.60 -11.18
N LEU A 309 -7.38 -1.90 -12.16
CA LEU A 309 -6.85 -3.25 -12.40
C LEU A 309 -5.42 -3.30 -11.88
N THR A 310 -5.13 -4.30 -11.05
CA THR A 310 -3.80 -4.54 -10.48
C THR A 310 -3.47 -6.02 -10.45
N THR A 311 -2.20 -6.36 -10.31
CA THR A 311 -1.68 -7.72 -10.28
C THR A 311 -0.66 -7.89 -9.15
N GLN A 312 -0.32 -9.14 -8.80
CA GLN A 312 0.64 -9.50 -7.75
C GLN A 312 1.75 -10.43 -8.26
N VAL A 313 2.19 -10.27 -9.50
CA VAL A 313 3.16 -11.18 -10.15
C VAL A 313 4.59 -10.88 -9.73
N ILE A 314 5.00 -9.63 -9.82
CA ILE A 314 6.39 -9.23 -9.56
C ILE A 314 6.69 -9.15 -8.05
N SER A 315 7.94 -9.43 -7.64
CA SER A 315 8.28 -9.62 -6.21
C SER A 315 8.00 -8.39 -5.34
N TRP A 316 8.22 -7.17 -5.83
CA TRP A 316 7.93 -5.93 -5.07
C TRP A 316 6.47 -5.51 -5.10
N ALA A 317 5.63 -6.16 -5.90
CA ALA A 317 4.18 -5.92 -5.99
C ALA A 317 3.32 -7.06 -5.41
N GLN A 318 3.91 -8.04 -4.74
CA GLN A 318 3.21 -9.24 -4.20
C GLN A 318 2.11 -8.92 -3.19
N SER A 319 2.03 -7.72 -2.65
CA SER A 319 0.92 -7.27 -1.80
C SER A 319 0.11 -6.13 -2.41
N SER A 320 0.22 -5.90 -3.74
CA SER A 320 -0.39 -4.78 -4.44
C SER A 320 -1.90 -4.67 -4.19
N VAL A 321 -2.65 -5.77 -4.21
CA VAL A 321 -4.09 -5.76 -3.90
C VAL A 321 -4.38 -5.24 -2.48
N LYS A 322 -3.62 -5.72 -1.49
CA LYS A 322 -3.75 -5.28 -0.10
C LYS A 322 -3.32 -3.82 0.09
N GLU A 323 -2.29 -3.40 -0.63
CA GLU A 323 -1.84 -2.01 -0.67
C GLU A 323 -2.93 -1.11 -1.27
N CYS A 324 -3.54 -1.53 -2.37
CA CYS A 324 -4.65 -0.82 -3.00
C CYS A 324 -5.86 -0.73 -2.05
N ASP A 325 -6.20 -1.79 -1.30
CA ASP A 325 -7.30 -1.73 -0.32
C ASP A 325 -7.03 -0.71 0.79
N LEU A 326 -5.81 -0.64 1.29
CA LEU A 326 -5.41 0.36 2.27
C LEU A 326 -5.38 1.77 1.65
N ALA A 327 -4.80 1.89 0.46
CA ALA A 327 -4.64 3.16 -0.23
C ALA A 327 -5.98 3.79 -0.62
N ARG A 328 -6.95 3.02 -1.18
CA ARG A 328 -8.27 3.56 -1.55
C ARG A 328 -9.03 4.14 -0.37
N ARG A 329 -8.89 3.54 0.84
CA ARG A 329 -9.50 4.06 2.07
C ARG A 329 -8.81 5.35 2.53
N LEU A 330 -7.49 5.39 2.39
CA LEU A 330 -6.67 6.54 2.73
C LEU A 330 -6.98 7.74 1.83
N VAL A 331 -7.03 7.54 0.52
CA VAL A 331 -7.27 8.62 -0.44
C VAL A 331 -8.73 9.07 -0.47
N GLU A 332 -9.71 8.16 -0.32
CA GLU A 332 -11.13 8.51 -0.18
C GLU A 332 -11.34 9.43 1.02
N TYR A 333 -10.73 9.10 2.16
CA TYR A 333 -10.78 9.97 3.33
C TYR A 333 -10.17 11.34 3.05
N ALA A 334 -8.97 11.37 2.43
CA ALA A 334 -8.25 12.61 2.13
C ALA A 334 -9.05 13.53 1.19
N VAL A 335 -9.58 12.97 0.09
CA VAL A 335 -10.35 13.72 -0.91
C VAL A 335 -11.66 14.25 -0.32
N ARG A 336 -12.42 13.38 0.38
CA ARG A 336 -13.70 13.76 0.98
C ARG A 336 -13.58 14.86 2.03
N HIS A 337 -12.49 14.87 2.80
CA HIS A 337 -12.25 15.88 3.84
C HIS A 337 -11.34 17.03 3.41
N GLY A 338 -10.80 17.03 2.19
CA GLY A 338 -9.88 18.06 1.71
C GLY A 338 -8.59 18.17 2.55
N VAL A 339 -8.06 17.03 3.03
CA VAL A 339 -6.88 16.97 3.91
C VAL A 339 -5.80 16.06 3.34
N PRO A 340 -4.51 16.35 3.57
CA PRO A 340 -3.44 15.43 3.17
C PRO A 340 -3.58 14.04 3.82
N PRO A 341 -3.28 12.94 3.09
CA PRO A 341 -3.38 11.58 3.59
C PRO A 341 -2.19 11.21 4.50
N LYS A 342 -2.11 11.82 5.68
CA LYS A 342 -0.98 11.67 6.60
C LYS A 342 -1.45 11.23 7.98
N HIS A 343 -0.67 10.34 8.64
CA HIS A 343 -0.93 9.81 9.97
C HIS A 343 -2.23 8.99 10.13
N LEU A 344 -2.74 8.42 9.04
CA LEU A 344 -3.95 7.59 9.03
C LEU A 344 -3.63 6.11 8.81
N GLU A 345 -2.67 5.81 7.90
CA GLU A 345 -2.35 4.45 7.49
C GLU A 345 -0.83 4.23 7.39
N GLU A 346 -0.25 3.68 8.45
CA GLU A 346 1.20 3.43 8.52
C GLU A 346 1.64 2.15 7.80
N ARG A 347 0.71 1.22 7.54
CA ARG A 347 1.02 -0.07 6.91
C ARG A 347 1.46 0.03 5.45
N LEU A 348 1.28 1.20 4.82
CA LEU A 348 1.74 1.48 3.46
C LEU A 348 3.23 1.89 3.39
N VAL A 349 3.90 2.03 4.53
CA VAL A 349 5.34 2.35 4.58
C VAL A 349 6.14 1.06 4.76
N MET A 350 6.74 0.55 3.66
CA MET A 350 7.47 -0.72 3.65
C MET A 350 8.63 -0.72 2.65
N LEU A 351 9.56 -1.66 2.87
CA LEU A 351 10.74 -1.88 2.02
C LEU A 351 10.84 -3.36 1.65
N ARG A 352 11.09 -3.66 0.38
CA ARG A 352 11.20 -5.01 -0.17
C ARG A 352 12.40 -5.12 -1.10
N ASP A 353 12.81 -6.35 -1.45
CA ASP A 353 13.84 -6.60 -2.46
C ASP A 353 13.20 -6.75 -3.86
N THR A 354 13.98 -6.43 -4.90
CA THR A 354 13.57 -6.57 -6.31
C THR A 354 13.38 -8.04 -6.72
N SER A 355 14.00 -8.97 -6.01
CA SER A 355 13.87 -10.42 -6.22
C SER A 355 14.02 -11.16 -4.91
N SER A 356 13.05 -11.98 -4.56
CA SER A 356 13.04 -12.86 -3.39
C SER A 356 12.82 -14.31 -3.84
N ILE A 357 13.86 -14.90 -4.46
CA ILE A 357 13.83 -16.34 -4.77
C ILE A 357 14.33 -17.07 -3.53
N HIS A 358 13.45 -17.83 -2.92
CA HIS A 358 13.78 -18.71 -1.79
C HIS A 358 13.91 -20.16 -2.27
N PRO A 359 14.85 -20.94 -1.71
CA PRO A 359 14.92 -22.38 -1.95
C PRO A 359 13.62 -23.04 -1.47
N SER A 360 13.17 -24.08 -2.16
CA SER A 360 12.02 -24.85 -1.71
C SER A 360 12.33 -25.62 -0.43
N PRO A 361 11.32 -25.96 0.40
CA PRO A 361 11.52 -26.80 1.58
C PRO A 361 12.23 -28.14 1.25
N SER A 362 11.91 -28.74 0.11
CA SER A 362 12.57 -29.98 -0.36
C SER A 362 14.06 -29.76 -0.68
N THR A 363 14.41 -28.60 -1.22
CA THR A 363 15.82 -28.24 -1.48
C THR A 363 16.60 -28.08 -0.17
N LEU A 364 15.98 -27.43 0.84
CA LEU A 364 16.61 -27.24 2.15
C LEU A 364 16.74 -28.56 2.92
N ASN A 365 15.76 -29.46 2.83
CA ASN A 365 15.84 -30.78 3.40
C ASN A 365 17.00 -31.59 2.79
N ALA A 366 17.11 -31.59 1.46
CA ALA A 366 18.21 -32.26 0.77
C ALA A 366 19.57 -31.63 1.11
N LEU A 367 19.65 -30.32 1.33
CA LEU A 367 20.85 -29.63 1.78
C LEU A 367 21.22 -30.06 3.20
N ALA A 368 20.24 -30.11 4.12
CA ALA A 368 20.49 -30.56 5.51
C ALA A 368 21.09 -31.95 5.59
N GLU A 369 20.62 -32.90 4.77
CA GLU A 369 21.15 -34.28 4.68
C GLU A 369 22.61 -34.31 4.19
N GLN A 370 23.06 -33.35 3.43
CA GLN A 370 24.41 -33.25 2.89
C GLN A 370 25.42 -32.61 3.83
N ILE A 371 24.97 -31.89 4.87
CA ILE A 371 25.85 -31.23 5.84
C ILE A 371 26.51 -32.29 6.72
N LYS A 372 27.85 -32.26 6.75
CA LYS A 372 28.65 -33.24 7.53
C LYS A 372 29.46 -32.57 8.67
N ASP A 373 29.44 -31.28 8.74
CA ASP A 373 30.16 -30.52 9.77
C ASP A 373 29.19 -29.90 10.79
N ASN A 374 29.71 -29.52 11.95
CA ASN A 374 28.92 -28.98 13.06
C ASN A 374 28.75 -27.44 13.00
N ASN A 375 29.06 -26.80 11.86
CA ASN A 375 28.77 -25.38 11.70
C ASN A 375 27.28 -25.19 11.38
N TYR A 376 26.64 -24.28 12.08
CA TYR A 376 25.24 -23.96 11.84
C TYR A 376 25.08 -23.11 10.59
N ARG A 377 24.14 -23.51 9.76
CA ARG A 377 23.69 -22.80 8.57
C ARG A 377 22.26 -22.37 8.76
N ILE A 378 21.98 -21.10 8.47
CA ILE A 378 20.64 -20.53 8.54
C ILE A 378 20.20 -20.20 7.13
N ALA A 379 18.96 -20.58 6.81
CA ALA A 379 18.31 -20.31 5.53
C ALA A 379 16.83 -20.00 5.76
N ILE A 380 16.17 -19.45 4.75
CA ILE A 380 14.71 -19.27 4.73
C ILE A 380 14.12 -19.86 3.45
N ASP A 381 12.91 -20.42 3.54
CA ASP A 381 12.15 -20.96 2.40
C ASP A 381 11.01 -20.04 1.96
N GLY A 382 10.94 -18.82 2.53
CA GLY A 382 9.87 -17.85 2.30
C GLY A 382 8.69 -17.97 3.26
N GLN A 383 8.62 -19.05 4.06
CA GLN A 383 7.60 -19.25 5.10
C GLN A 383 8.21 -19.50 6.48
N SER A 384 9.41 -20.07 6.54
CA SER A 384 10.08 -20.43 7.77
C SER A 384 11.60 -20.24 7.70
N ILE A 385 12.20 -20.19 8.87
CA ILE A 385 13.63 -20.17 9.10
C ILE A 385 14.09 -21.60 9.34
N HIS A 386 15.16 -22.02 8.70
CA HIS A 386 15.81 -23.31 8.88
C HIS A 386 17.18 -23.09 9.51
N LEU A 387 17.47 -23.82 10.60
CA LEU A 387 18.78 -23.90 11.23
C LEU A 387 19.29 -25.33 11.12
N MET A 388 20.40 -25.50 10.42
CA MET A 388 20.91 -26.80 9.97
C MET A 388 22.39 -26.98 10.36
N SER A 389 22.76 -28.21 10.75
CA SER A 389 24.13 -28.70 10.85
C SER A 389 24.15 -30.23 10.62
N ALA A 390 25.28 -30.90 10.78
CA ALA A 390 25.41 -32.34 10.49
C ALA A 390 24.29 -33.23 11.08
N ASN A 391 23.82 -32.92 12.30
CA ASN A 391 22.81 -33.72 13.01
C ASN A 391 21.63 -32.88 13.51
N VAL A 392 21.50 -31.66 13.02
CA VAL A 392 20.46 -30.71 13.46
C VAL A 392 19.77 -30.15 12.24
N HIS A 393 18.45 -30.24 12.22
CA HIS A 393 17.60 -29.48 11.30
C HIS A 393 16.36 -29.01 12.06
N LEU A 394 16.38 -27.76 12.48
CA LEU A 394 15.26 -27.10 13.15
C LEU A 394 14.60 -26.13 12.17
N GLN A 395 13.28 -26.02 12.23
CA GLN A 395 12.46 -25.16 11.39
C GLN A 395 11.43 -24.44 12.25
N GLY A 396 11.24 -23.16 12.02
CA GLY A 396 10.24 -22.36 12.73
C GLY A 396 10.18 -20.93 12.22
N THR A 397 9.31 -20.14 12.81
CA THR A 397 9.14 -18.72 12.51
C THR A 397 9.63 -17.82 13.64
N ASP A 398 9.84 -18.37 14.84
CA ASP A 398 10.33 -17.65 16.01
C ASP A 398 11.79 -18.02 16.31
N PRO A 399 12.73 -17.04 16.22
CA PRO A 399 14.13 -17.23 16.59
C PRO A 399 14.35 -17.76 18.01
N PHE A 400 13.53 -17.37 18.97
CA PHE A 400 13.66 -17.80 20.36
C PHE A 400 13.29 -19.28 20.51
N GLU A 401 12.19 -19.74 19.86
CA GLU A 401 11.81 -21.14 19.86
C GLU A 401 12.90 -22.01 19.19
N ILE A 402 13.41 -21.58 18.04
CA ILE A 402 14.49 -22.29 17.34
C ILE A 402 15.74 -22.43 18.25
N MET A 403 16.14 -21.34 18.93
CA MET A 403 17.28 -21.36 19.85
C MET A 403 17.00 -22.23 21.08
N GLN A 404 15.80 -22.16 21.66
CA GLN A 404 15.45 -23.00 22.79
C GLN A 404 15.50 -24.48 22.44
N GLU A 405 15.00 -24.86 21.28
CA GLU A 405 15.07 -26.26 20.80
C GLU A 405 16.54 -26.67 20.54
N LEU A 406 17.34 -25.81 19.92
CA LEU A 406 18.76 -26.06 19.72
C LEU A 406 19.47 -26.35 21.05
N LEU A 407 19.25 -25.49 22.07
CA LEU A 407 19.94 -25.60 23.35
C LEU A 407 19.54 -26.84 24.17
N LYS A 408 18.46 -27.52 23.84
CA LYS A 408 18.09 -28.84 24.41
C LYS A 408 18.86 -30.00 23.80
N LEU A 409 19.47 -29.80 22.63
CA LEU A 409 20.17 -30.85 21.90
C LEU A 409 21.63 -31.01 22.39
N PRO A 410 22.19 -32.26 22.39
CA PRO A 410 23.60 -32.44 22.72
C PRO A 410 24.58 -31.71 21.80
N GLU A 411 24.18 -31.46 20.56
CA GLU A 411 24.92 -30.75 19.53
C GLU A 411 25.21 -29.29 19.90
N SER A 412 24.41 -28.69 20.81
CA SER A 412 24.59 -27.31 21.26
C SER A 412 25.84 -27.09 22.14
N ARG A 413 26.56 -28.12 22.53
CA ARG A 413 27.80 -28.01 23.38
C ARG A 413 28.88 -27.12 22.78
N ASN A 414 28.89 -26.89 21.47
CA ASN A 414 29.78 -25.97 20.77
C ASN A 414 29.30 -24.53 20.72
N VAL A 415 28.12 -24.23 21.26
CA VAL A 415 27.51 -22.90 21.28
C VAL A 415 27.98 -22.14 22.54
N ASP A 416 29.10 -21.46 22.42
CA ASP A 416 29.56 -20.52 23.43
C ASP A 416 28.77 -19.18 23.36
N PRO A 417 28.92 -18.26 24.33
CA PRO A 417 28.18 -16.99 24.30
C PRO A 417 28.45 -16.17 23.06
N SER A 418 29.62 -16.19 22.46
CA SER A 418 29.92 -15.50 21.20
C SER A 418 29.20 -16.11 20.03
N HIS A 419 29.12 -17.44 20.00
CA HIS A 419 28.41 -18.18 18.97
C HIS A 419 26.88 -18.03 19.12
N ALA A 420 26.35 -18.04 20.35
CA ALA A 420 24.94 -17.78 20.62
C ALA A 420 24.51 -16.39 20.16
N PHE A 421 25.36 -15.36 20.41
CA PHE A 421 25.08 -14.01 19.92
C PHE A 421 25.06 -13.96 18.38
N TYR A 422 26.02 -14.59 17.72
CA TYR A 422 26.06 -14.67 16.27
C TYR A 422 24.82 -15.35 15.68
N LEU A 423 24.43 -16.53 16.23
CA LEU A 423 23.23 -17.24 15.79
C LEU A 423 21.97 -16.40 16.02
N GLY A 424 21.85 -15.72 17.17
CA GLY A 424 20.72 -14.83 17.47
C GLY A 424 20.64 -13.65 16.51
N PHE A 425 21.78 -13.05 16.15
CA PHE A 425 21.85 -11.96 15.17
C PHE A 425 21.43 -12.43 13.77
N GLU A 426 21.93 -13.58 13.31
CA GLU A 426 21.57 -14.16 12.02
C GLU A 426 20.09 -14.60 11.97
N LEU A 427 19.59 -15.22 13.04
CA LEU A 427 18.16 -15.58 13.14
C LEU A 427 17.26 -14.33 13.11
N SER A 428 17.68 -13.22 13.74
CA SER A 428 16.95 -11.95 13.67
C SER A 428 16.94 -11.37 12.25
N LYS A 429 18.06 -11.44 11.52
CA LYS A 429 18.09 -11.06 10.10
C LYS A 429 17.19 -11.95 9.25
N ALA A 430 17.22 -13.26 9.49
CA ALA A 430 16.38 -14.23 8.80
C ALA A 430 14.88 -13.95 9.03
N LEU A 431 14.48 -13.63 10.28
CA LEU A 431 13.12 -13.21 10.62
C LEU A 431 12.72 -11.93 9.90
N THR A 432 13.61 -10.93 9.86
CA THR A 432 13.37 -9.68 9.14
C THR A 432 13.18 -9.93 7.64
N ALA A 433 14.02 -10.79 7.06
CA ALA A 433 13.93 -11.17 5.66
C ALA A 433 12.62 -11.91 5.37
N LEU A 434 12.22 -12.83 6.24
CA LEU A 434 10.95 -13.56 6.14
C LEU A 434 9.76 -12.59 6.19
N THR A 435 9.75 -11.66 7.16
CA THR A 435 8.68 -10.69 7.38
C THR A 435 8.49 -9.74 6.18
N LEU A 436 9.59 -9.29 5.58
CA LEU A 436 9.59 -8.30 4.50
C LEU A 436 9.73 -8.93 3.10
N ASN A 437 9.74 -10.25 3.01
CA ASN A 437 9.99 -10.99 1.76
C ASN A 437 11.29 -10.53 1.09
N LYS A 438 12.37 -10.46 1.89
CA LYS A 438 13.73 -10.11 1.43
C LYS A 438 14.55 -11.37 1.16
N ARG A 439 15.55 -11.24 0.29
CA ARG A 439 16.58 -12.27 0.18
C ARG A 439 17.40 -12.31 1.48
N TYR A 440 17.54 -13.49 2.04
CA TYR A 440 18.44 -13.75 3.15
C TYR A 440 19.63 -14.60 2.69
N GLU A 441 20.79 -14.18 3.07
CA GLU A 441 22.05 -14.92 2.91
C GLU A 441 22.85 -14.74 4.19
N GLN A 442 23.26 -15.86 4.79
CA GLN A 442 24.02 -15.84 6.05
C GLN A 442 25.35 -15.12 5.85
N ASP A 443 25.79 -14.34 6.83
CA ASP A 443 26.98 -13.50 6.79
C ASP A 443 26.91 -12.30 5.80
N GLU A 444 25.76 -12.05 5.15
CA GLU A 444 25.56 -10.93 4.25
C GLU A 444 24.53 -9.94 4.83
N SER A 445 24.72 -8.65 4.54
CA SER A 445 23.79 -7.61 4.96
C SER A 445 22.44 -7.76 4.23
N LEU A 446 21.34 -7.51 4.93
CA LEU A 446 20.06 -7.28 4.27
C LEU A 446 20.12 -6.01 3.41
N ARG A 447 19.46 -6.04 2.26
CA ARG A 447 19.41 -4.90 1.35
C ARG A 447 18.29 -3.94 1.77
N TRP A 448 18.65 -2.67 1.93
CA TRP A 448 17.77 -1.56 2.32
C TRP A 448 17.83 -0.41 1.31
N GLY A 449 17.95 -0.71 0.00
CA GLY A 449 18.16 0.30 -1.01
C GLY A 449 19.39 1.16 -0.71
N ILE A 450 19.26 2.48 -0.75
CA ILE A 450 20.36 3.44 -0.48
C ILE A 450 20.85 3.39 0.98
N HIS A 451 20.13 2.77 1.89
CA HIS A 451 20.51 2.67 3.31
C HIS A 451 21.25 1.37 3.63
N THR A 452 21.55 0.53 2.64
CA THR A 452 22.30 -0.71 2.86
C THR A 452 23.72 -0.39 3.38
N ARG A 453 24.04 -0.95 4.54
CA ARG A 453 25.37 -0.84 5.16
C ARG A 453 26.03 -2.20 5.15
N PRO A 454 27.22 -2.36 4.52
CA PRO A 454 27.95 -3.62 4.53
C PRO A 454 28.30 -4.05 5.95
N GLU A 455 28.11 -5.31 6.28
CA GLU A 455 28.56 -5.88 7.54
C GLU A 455 30.05 -6.16 7.46
N LYS A 456 30.80 -5.65 8.44
CA LYS A 456 32.26 -5.80 8.48
C LYS A 456 32.75 -6.95 9.38
N HIS A 457 31.89 -7.37 10.30
CA HIS A 457 32.22 -8.38 11.31
C HIS A 457 31.04 -9.30 11.52
N HIS A 458 31.29 -10.60 11.37
CA HIS A 458 30.27 -11.64 11.53
C HIS A 458 30.37 -12.39 12.86
N ARG A 459 31.44 -12.17 13.64
CA ARG A 459 31.70 -12.83 14.95
C ARG A 459 32.40 -11.90 15.93
N LEU A 460 32.08 -12.05 17.23
CA LEU A 460 32.81 -11.39 18.28
C LEU A 460 34.23 -11.96 18.38
N ALA A 461 35.22 -11.11 18.65
CA ALA A 461 36.58 -11.56 18.91
C ALA A 461 36.59 -12.51 20.13
N ARG A 462 37.09 -13.72 19.97
CA ARG A 462 37.27 -14.62 21.10
C ARG A 462 38.29 -13.99 22.08
N LYS A 463 37.92 -13.89 23.38
CA LYS A 463 38.92 -13.61 24.44
C LYS A 463 39.94 -14.72 24.37
N LYS A 464 41.22 -14.40 24.10
CA LYS A 464 42.31 -15.35 24.32
C LYS A 464 42.22 -15.80 25.77
N ALA A 465 42.13 -17.12 26.00
CA ALA A 465 42.30 -17.68 27.32
C ALA A 465 43.64 -17.15 27.86
N LYS A 466 43.61 -16.47 29.01
CA LYS A 466 44.85 -16.20 29.72
C LYS A 466 45.48 -17.55 30.06
N ASP A 467 46.65 -17.81 29.52
CA ASP A 467 47.47 -18.91 29.98
C ASP A 467 47.65 -18.75 31.51
N GLU A 468 46.95 -19.57 32.28
CA GLU A 468 47.28 -19.82 33.69
C GLU A 468 48.48 -20.75 33.70
N THR A 469 49.65 -20.15 33.54
CA THR A 469 50.90 -20.79 33.91
C THR A 469 51.78 -19.73 34.54
N SER A 470 51.74 -19.66 35.88
CA SER A 470 52.86 -19.31 36.76
C SER A 470 52.51 -19.79 38.16
#